data_61895606d77e60188f7265e4feccd381
#
_entry.id   61895606d77e60188f7265e4feccd381
#
_cell.length_a   1.000
_cell.length_b   1.000
_cell.length_c   1.000
_cell.angle_alpha   90.00
_cell.angle_beta   90.00
_cell.angle_gamma   90.00
#
_symmetry.space_group_name_H-M   'P 1'
#
loop_
_entity.id
_entity.type
_entity.pdbx_description
1 polymer ?
#
loop_
_entity_poly.entity_id
_entity_poly.type
_entity_poly.pdbx_seq_one_letter_code
_entity_poly.pdbx_strand_id
1 'polypeptide(L)'
;MTQLTHLQRLEAESIHILREVVAEAARPVMLYSIGKDSAAMLHLAKKAFFPSPPPFPLLHVDTTWKFRAMYELRDAVAADSGVELIVHTNPDAKARGINPFDHPGLHTDLWKTEGLKQALDAGGYDAAFGGARRDEEKSRAKERIFSFRSASHGWDPKTQRPELWNLYNARISKGESIRVFPLSNWTELDVWRYIEREDIPVVNLYFAAPRPTVMRDGMILMVDDERFPLDGEAPVERTVRFRTLGCYPLTGAVESKAASLADIIADMRASTSSERQGRAIDHDSAGSMERKKKEGYF
;
A
#
# COMPACT_ATOMS: atom_id res chain seq x y z
N MET A 1 1.97 25.00 27.74
CA MET A 1 1.59 23.80 26.96
C MET A 1 2.55 23.70 25.78
N THR A 2 3.27 22.61 25.64
CA THR A 2 4.20 22.42 24.52
C THR A 2 3.37 22.14 23.26
N GLN A 3 3.55 22.96 22.21
CA GLN A 3 2.85 22.77 20.94
C GLN A 3 3.33 21.47 20.27
N LEU A 4 2.41 20.61 19.81
CA LEU A 4 2.74 19.40 19.08
C LEU A 4 3.51 19.73 17.79
N THR A 5 4.52 18.94 17.50
CA THR A 5 5.23 18.99 16.22
C THR A 5 4.31 18.55 15.07
N HIS A 6 4.72 18.82 13.83
CA HIS A 6 3.96 18.38 12.65
C HIS A 6 3.70 16.87 12.65
N LEU A 7 4.74 16.05 12.84
CA LEU A 7 4.58 14.58 12.89
C LEU A 7 3.74 14.11 14.09
N GLN A 8 3.81 14.77 15.24
CA GLN A 8 2.94 14.41 16.37
C GLN A 8 1.47 14.72 16.11
N ARG A 9 1.16 15.78 15.35
CA ARG A 9 -0.22 16.06 14.93
C ARG A 9 -0.74 15.01 13.96
N LEU A 10 0.05 14.64 12.96
CA LEU A 10 -0.31 13.58 12.01
C LEU A 10 -0.49 12.21 12.71
N GLU A 11 0.39 11.88 13.64
CA GLU A 11 0.26 10.68 14.46
C GLU A 11 -1.03 10.68 15.28
N ALA A 12 -1.33 11.78 15.97
CA ALA A 12 -2.54 11.91 16.79
C ALA A 12 -3.82 11.80 15.93
N GLU A 13 -3.83 12.41 14.73
CA GLU A 13 -4.94 12.32 13.79
C GLU A 13 -5.13 10.86 13.33
N SER A 14 -4.06 10.18 12.92
CA SER A 14 -4.14 8.78 12.47
C SER A 14 -4.61 7.84 13.57
N ILE A 15 -4.13 8.02 14.79
CA ILE A 15 -4.57 7.25 15.97
C ILE A 15 -6.06 7.50 16.26
N HIS A 16 -6.52 8.75 16.17
CA HIS A 16 -7.93 9.08 16.32
C HIS A 16 -8.78 8.35 15.26
N ILE A 17 -8.40 8.45 13.98
CA ILE A 17 -9.11 7.77 12.88
C ILE A 17 -9.20 6.25 13.12
N LEU A 18 -8.10 5.61 13.52
CA LEU A 18 -8.07 4.16 13.79
C LEU A 18 -9.05 3.79 14.91
N ARG A 19 -9.10 4.57 15.99
CA ARG A 19 -10.00 4.35 17.12
C ARG A 19 -11.47 4.60 16.78
N GLU A 20 -11.77 5.65 16.00
CA GLU A 20 -13.12 5.94 15.51
C GLU A 20 -13.69 4.78 14.69
N VAL A 21 -12.88 4.22 13.77
CA VAL A 21 -13.34 3.08 12.97
C VAL A 21 -13.62 1.85 13.83
N VAL A 22 -12.76 1.54 14.79
CA VAL A 22 -12.95 0.38 15.67
C VAL A 22 -14.19 0.56 16.58
N ALA A 23 -14.52 1.79 16.92
CA ALA A 23 -15.73 2.07 17.72
C ALA A 23 -17.05 1.89 16.92
N GLU A 24 -17.01 2.11 15.60
CA GLU A 24 -18.19 2.17 14.74
C GLU A 24 -18.37 0.92 13.84
N ALA A 25 -17.25 0.32 13.39
CA ALA A 25 -17.27 -0.81 12.48
C ALA A 25 -17.46 -2.14 13.23
N ALA A 26 -18.30 -3.03 12.68
CA ALA A 26 -18.51 -4.35 13.27
C ALA A 26 -17.36 -5.32 12.97
N ARG A 27 -16.75 -5.21 11.80
CA ARG A 27 -15.66 -6.09 11.33
C ARG A 27 -14.58 -5.32 10.54
N PRO A 28 -13.76 -4.52 11.21
CA PRO A 28 -12.64 -3.83 10.54
C PRO A 28 -11.51 -4.79 10.19
N VAL A 29 -10.75 -4.44 9.13
CA VAL A 29 -9.54 -5.15 8.69
C VAL A 29 -8.49 -4.15 8.23
N MET A 30 -7.20 -4.46 8.42
CA MET A 30 -6.12 -3.61 7.91
C MET A 30 -5.43 -4.27 6.72
N LEU A 31 -5.43 -3.59 5.57
CA LEU A 31 -4.70 -4.06 4.40
C LEU A 31 -3.20 -3.93 4.63
N TYR A 32 -2.48 -5.03 4.48
CA TYR A 32 -1.04 -5.10 4.71
C TYR A 32 -0.30 -5.47 3.42
N SER A 33 0.18 -4.45 2.71
CA SER A 33 0.88 -4.60 1.42
C SER A 33 2.39 -4.80 1.55
N ILE A 34 2.94 -4.75 2.78
CA ILE A 34 4.37 -4.84 3.10
C ILE A 34 5.16 -3.59 2.62
N GLY A 35 4.49 -2.59 2.08
CA GLY A 35 5.09 -1.32 1.72
C GLY A 35 5.31 -0.41 2.94
N LYS A 36 6.10 0.66 2.76
CA LYS A 36 6.40 1.66 3.80
C LYS A 36 5.15 2.25 4.48
N ASP A 37 4.10 2.50 3.68
CA ASP A 37 2.86 3.10 4.18
C ASP A 37 2.09 2.12 5.06
N SER A 38 1.98 0.85 4.67
CA SER A 38 1.36 -0.19 5.49
C SER A 38 2.18 -0.53 6.74
N ALA A 39 3.50 -0.40 6.71
CA ALA A 39 4.36 -0.56 7.88
C ALA A 39 4.13 0.58 8.89
N ALA A 40 4.11 1.83 8.43
CA ALA A 40 3.79 3.00 9.28
C ALA A 40 2.36 2.88 9.86
N MET A 41 1.39 2.45 9.07
CA MET A 41 0.00 2.28 9.49
C MET A 41 -0.15 1.19 10.56
N LEU A 42 0.55 0.05 10.43
CA LEU A 42 0.57 -1.00 11.45
C LEU A 42 1.22 -0.50 12.75
N HIS A 43 2.31 0.25 12.67
CA HIS A 43 2.94 0.86 13.85
C HIS A 43 1.98 1.83 14.56
N LEU A 44 1.28 2.68 13.82
CA LEU A 44 0.24 3.56 14.35
C LEU A 44 -0.89 2.80 15.03
N ALA A 45 -1.31 1.68 14.45
CA ALA A 45 -2.32 0.81 15.03
C ALA A 45 -1.84 0.16 16.34
N LYS A 46 -0.60 -0.33 16.39
CA LYS A 46 0.01 -0.84 17.66
C LYS A 46 0.02 0.26 18.73
N LYS A 47 0.36 1.50 18.40
CA LYS A 47 0.30 2.64 19.34
C LYS A 47 -1.14 3.00 19.73
N ALA A 48 -2.09 2.95 18.80
CA ALA A 48 -3.48 3.33 19.04
C ALA A 48 -4.15 2.44 20.10
N PHE A 49 -3.77 1.16 20.16
CA PHE A 49 -4.43 0.17 21.04
C PHE A 49 -3.51 -0.35 22.16
N PHE A 50 -2.28 0.18 22.28
CA PHE A 50 -1.38 -0.20 23.36
C PHE A 50 -2.07 -0.11 24.75
N PRO A 51 -1.88 -1.10 25.65
CA PRO A 51 -0.96 -2.25 25.60
C PRO A 51 -1.52 -3.50 24.87
N SER A 52 -2.77 -3.48 24.41
CA SER A 52 -3.36 -4.59 23.66
C SER A 52 -2.92 -4.55 22.18
N PRO A 53 -2.94 -5.70 21.48
CA PRO A 53 -2.77 -5.69 20.03
C PRO A 53 -3.96 -4.99 19.35
N PRO A 54 -3.81 -4.50 18.11
CA PRO A 54 -4.92 -4.00 17.32
C PRO A 54 -6.08 -5.00 17.24
N PRO A 55 -7.36 -4.59 17.48
CA PRO A 55 -8.50 -5.50 17.56
C PRO A 55 -9.08 -5.86 16.17
N PHE A 56 -8.23 -6.04 15.18
CA PHE A 56 -8.57 -6.41 13.80
C PHE A 56 -7.41 -7.13 13.14
N PRO A 57 -7.67 -8.04 12.20
CA PRO A 57 -6.63 -8.76 11.50
C PRO A 57 -5.93 -7.90 10.43
N LEU A 58 -4.74 -8.34 10.03
CA LEU A 58 -4.07 -7.89 8.82
C LEU A 58 -4.54 -8.73 7.63
N LEU A 59 -4.82 -8.11 6.50
CA LEU A 59 -5.18 -8.78 5.26
C LEU A 59 -4.12 -8.50 4.19
N HIS A 60 -3.43 -9.56 3.77
CA HIS A 60 -2.50 -9.54 2.66
C HIS A 60 -3.13 -10.20 1.43
N VAL A 61 -3.35 -9.43 0.35
CA VAL A 61 -3.72 -9.98 -0.95
C VAL A 61 -2.44 -10.40 -1.67
N ASP A 62 -2.21 -11.70 -1.69
CA ASP A 62 -1.03 -12.28 -2.29
C ASP A 62 -1.25 -12.54 -3.79
N THR A 63 -0.45 -11.88 -4.60
CA THR A 63 -0.45 -12.04 -6.05
C THR A 63 0.49 -13.16 -6.52
N THR A 64 1.15 -13.86 -5.60
CA THR A 64 2.25 -14.82 -5.84
C THR A 64 3.47 -14.21 -6.56
N TRP A 65 3.40 -12.92 -6.89
CA TRP A 65 4.41 -12.16 -7.62
C TRP A 65 4.92 -10.97 -6.80
N LYS A 66 5.37 -11.24 -5.57
CA LYS A 66 6.11 -10.28 -4.75
C LYS A 66 7.60 -10.62 -4.76
N PHE A 67 8.43 -9.63 -4.45
CA PHE A 67 9.85 -9.88 -4.19
C PHE A 67 10.03 -10.78 -2.96
N ARG A 68 11.04 -11.67 -2.97
CA ARG A 68 11.33 -12.57 -1.85
C ARG A 68 11.48 -11.83 -0.53
N ALA A 69 12.24 -10.74 -0.52
CA ALA A 69 12.42 -9.90 0.66
C ALA A 69 11.11 -9.33 1.25
N MET A 70 10.06 -9.17 0.42
CA MET A 70 8.75 -8.76 0.92
C MET A 70 8.06 -9.89 1.70
N TYR A 71 8.14 -11.13 1.22
CA TYR A 71 7.57 -12.28 1.94
C TYR A 71 8.28 -12.49 3.28
N GLU A 72 9.62 -12.42 3.28
CA GLU A 72 10.43 -12.57 4.50
C GLU A 72 10.03 -11.54 5.58
N LEU A 73 9.93 -10.26 5.20
CA LEU A 73 9.50 -9.22 6.15
C LEU A 73 8.04 -9.40 6.59
N ARG A 74 7.13 -9.80 5.67
CA ARG A 74 5.74 -10.06 6.00
C ARG A 74 5.60 -11.06 7.14
N ASP A 75 6.29 -12.19 6.98
CA ASP A 75 6.18 -13.31 7.91
C ASP A 75 6.86 -12.97 9.26
N ALA A 76 7.98 -12.26 9.24
CA ALA A 76 8.66 -11.78 10.44
C ALA A 76 7.79 -10.76 11.22
N VAL A 77 7.21 -9.77 10.52
CA VAL A 77 6.35 -8.76 11.15
C VAL A 77 5.05 -9.37 11.67
N ALA A 78 4.46 -10.32 10.95
CA ALA A 78 3.27 -11.01 11.41
C ALA A 78 3.53 -11.77 12.72
N ALA A 79 4.66 -12.49 12.81
CA ALA A 79 5.06 -13.22 14.01
C ALA A 79 5.28 -12.28 15.23
N ASP A 80 5.88 -11.09 15.01
CA ASP A 80 6.17 -10.12 16.07
C ASP A 80 4.95 -9.27 16.48
N SER A 81 4.02 -9.04 15.57
CA SER A 81 2.95 -8.05 15.77
C SER A 81 1.90 -8.45 16.81
N GLY A 82 1.75 -9.74 17.09
CA GLY A 82 0.64 -10.29 17.88
C GLY A 82 -0.74 -10.14 17.21
N VAL A 83 -0.77 -9.81 15.92
CA VAL A 83 -1.99 -9.61 15.11
C VAL A 83 -2.12 -10.74 14.11
N GLU A 84 -3.33 -11.28 13.97
CA GLU A 84 -3.61 -12.31 12.96
C GLU A 84 -3.31 -11.78 11.55
N LEU A 85 -2.56 -12.54 10.75
CA LEU A 85 -2.33 -12.28 9.33
C LEU A 85 -3.17 -13.22 8.48
N ILE A 86 -4.10 -12.66 7.74
CA ILE A 86 -4.90 -13.37 6.72
C ILE A 86 -4.24 -13.15 5.37
N VAL A 87 -3.87 -14.25 4.70
CA VAL A 87 -3.31 -14.22 3.34
C VAL A 87 -4.36 -14.75 2.37
N HIS A 88 -4.79 -13.90 1.44
CA HIS A 88 -5.73 -14.29 0.39
C HIS A 88 -5.04 -14.34 -0.96
N THR A 89 -5.24 -15.43 -1.66
CA THR A 89 -4.75 -15.65 -3.04
C THR A 89 -5.97 -15.90 -3.93
N ASN A 90 -6.11 -15.15 -5.03
CA ASN A 90 -7.24 -15.35 -5.95
C ASN A 90 -7.16 -16.74 -6.62
N PRO A 91 -8.12 -17.66 -6.33
CA PRO A 91 -8.08 -19.01 -6.86
C PRO A 91 -8.27 -19.07 -8.38
N ASP A 92 -9.07 -18.18 -8.96
CA ASP A 92 -9.34 -18.15 -10.40
C ASP A 92 -8.12 -17.67 -11.19
N ALA A 93 -7.44 -16.64 -10.70
CA ALA A 93 -6.20 -16.14 -11.29
C ALA A 93 -5.11 -17.24 -11.25
N LYS A 94 -5.03 -17.98 -10.13
CA LYS A 94 -4.11 -19.09 -9.95
C LYS A 94 -4.42 -20.25 -10.92
N ALA A 95 -5.68 -20.67 -11.00
CA ALA A 95 -6.11 -21.77 -11.88
C ALA A 95 -5.89 -21.45 -13.37
N ARG A 96 -6.01 -20.19 -13.75
CA ARG A 96 -5.78 -19.69 -15.13
C ARG A 96 -4.32 -19.42 -15.45
N GLY A 97 -3.38 -19.60 -14.50
CA GLY A 97 -1.95 -19.35 -14.70
C GLY A 97 -1.62 -17.89 -15.05
N ILE A 98 -2.43 -16.92 -14.58
CA ILE A 98 -2.24 -15.51 -14.90
C ILE A 98 -0.96 -15.01 -14.25
N ASN A 99 -0.02 -14.56 -15.07
CA ASN A 99 1.29 -14.04 -14.67
C ASN A 99 1.50 -12.62 -15.23
N PRO A 100 2.43 -11.84 -14.66
CA PRO A 100 2.63 -10.44 -15.05
C PRO A 100 3.35 -10.25 -16.39
N PHE A 101 4.01 -11.26 -16.93
CA PHE A 101 4.73 -11.17 -18.21
C PHE A 101 3.79 -11.33 -19.39
N ASP A 102 3.00 -12.39 -19.39
CA ASP A 102 2.07 -12.69 -20.49
C ASP A 102 0.77 -11.87 -20.42
N HIS A 103 0.39 -11.46 -19.20
CA HIS A 103 -0.93 -10.83 -18.96
C HIS A 103 -0.82 -9.61 -18.02
N PRO A 104 -0.01 -8.58 -18.30
CA PRO A 104 0.29 -7.51 -17.33
C PRO A 104 -0.95 -6.74 -16.84
N GLY A 105 -1.88 -6.41 -17.72
CA GLY A 105 -3.14 -5.74 -17.37
C GLY A 105 -4.06 -6.65 -16.55
N LEU A 106 -4.34 -7.83 -17.09
CA LEU A 106 -5.22 -8.82 -16.45
C LEU A 106 -4.66 -9.31 -15.10
N HIS A 107 -3.33 -9.38 -14.97
CA HIS A 107 -2.68 -9.69 -13.70
C HIS A 107 -3.10 -8.72 -12.60
N THR A 108 -3.05 -7.41 -12.87
CA THR A 108 -3.45 -6.40 -11.87
C THR A 108 -4.94 -6.52 -11.52
N ASP A 109 -5.79 -6.69 -12.50
CA ASP A 109 -7.24 -6.73 -12.30
C ASP A 109 -7.65 -7.97 -11.51
N LEU A 110 -7.19 -9.15 -11.89
CA LEU A 110 -7.58 -10.39 -11.22
C LEU A 110 -6.89 -10.57 -9.87
N TRP A 111 -5.56 -10.43 -9.81
CA TRP A 111 -4.85 -10.71 -8.57
C TRP A 111 -5.06 -9.65 -7.50
N LYS A 112 -5.13 -8.36 -7.88
CA LYS A 112 -5.25 -7.27 -6.91
C LYS A 112 -6.70 -6.85 -6.71
N THR A 113 -7.40 -6.45 -7.78
CA THR A 113 -8.75 -5.88 -7.65
C THR A 113 -9.76 -6.95 -7.27
N GLU A 114 -9.88 -8.00 -8.06
CA GLU A 114 -10.83 -9.08 -7.76
C GLU A 114 -10.40 -9.89 -6.53
N GLY A 115 -9.10 -10.16 -6.36
CA GLY A 115 -8.59 -10.82 -5.15
C GLY A 115 -8.92 -10.04 -3.87
N LEU A 116 -8.84 -8.70 -3.89
CA LEU A 116 -9.23 -7.88 -2.75
C LEU A 116 -10.74 -7.97 -2.48
N LYS A 117 -11.58 -7.86 -3.51
CA LYS A 117 -13.04 -8.00 -3.36
C LYS A 117 -13.41 -9.35 -2.74
N GLN A 118 -12.87 -10.44 -3.29
CA GLN A 118 -13.07 -11.79 -2.76
C GLN A 118 -12.69 -11.90 -1.28
N ALA A 119 -11.54 -11.35 -0.90
CA ALA A 119 -11.06 -11.40 0.48
C ALA A 119 -11.97 -10.61 1.44
N LEU A 120 -12.44 -9.44 1.01
CA LEU A 120 -13.30 -8.59 1.82
C LEU A 120 -14.70 -9.19 1.99
N ASP A 121 -15.26 -9.77 0.92
CA ASP A 121 -16.56 -10.43 0.94
C ASP A 121 -16.51 -11.72 1.79
N ALA A 122 -15.48 -12.53 1.61
CA ALA A 122 -15.28 -13.75 2.40
C ALA A 122 -15.13 -13.46 3.90
N GLY A 123 -14.45 -12.36 4.24
CA GLY A 123 -14.30 -11.91 5.62
C GLY A 123 -15.53 -11.18 6.17
N GLY A 124 -16.43 -10.70 5.30
CA GLY A 124 -17.57 -9.86 5.69
C GLY A 124 -17.13 -8.55 6.33
N TYR A 125 -16.02 -7.96 5.85
CA TYR A 125 -15.46 -6.75 6.40
C TYR A 125 -16.25 -5.51 5.96
N ASP A 126 -16.66 -4.70 6.93
CA ASP A 126 -17.39 -3.45 6.71
C ASP A 126 -16.49 -2.21 6.64
N ALA A 127 -15.28 -2.30 7.23
CA ALA A 127 -14.26 -1.26 7.13
C ALA A 127 -12.89 -1.85 6.82
N ALA A 128 -12.15 -1.25 5.86
CA ALA A 128 -10.81 -1.66 5.51
C ALA A 128 -9.84 -0.47 5.53
N PHE A 129 -8.84 -0.53 6.41
CA PHE A 129 -7.77 0.47 6.48
C PHE A 129 -6.80 0.30 5.33
N GLY A 130 -6.40 1.40 4.70
CA GLY A 130 -5.41 1.44 3.64
C GLY A 130 -4.45 2.60 3.75
N GLY A 131 -3.23 2.39 3.26
CA GLY A 131 -2.13 3.34 3.36
C GLY A 131 -2.12 4.45 2.30
N ALA A 132 -3.22 4.67 1.58
CA ALA A 132 -3.27 5.70 0.54
C ALA A 132 -3.18 7.11 1.12
N ARG A 133 -2.45 7.98 0.43
CA ARG A 133 -2.25 9.39 0.79
C ARG A 133 -2.72 10.31 -0.35
N ARG A 134 -3.21 11.50 -0.01
CA ARG A 134 -3.59 12.53 -0.98
C ARG A 134 -2.40 13.02 -1.83
N ASP A 135 -1.19 12.90 -1.28
CA ASP A 135 0.06 13.28 -1.91
C ASP A 135 0.48 12.37 -3.08
N GLU A 136 0.00 11.11 -3.12
CA GLU A 136 0.45 10.13 -4.10
C GLU A 136 0.08 10.51 -5.54
N GLU A 137 -1.19 10.92 -5.74
CA GLU A 137 -1.70 11.23 -7.07
C GLU A 137 -3.05 11.99 -7.00
N LYS A 138 -3.44 12.62 -8.14
CA LYS A 138 -4.61 13.50 -8.22
C LYS A 138 -5.94 12.82 -7.85
N SER A 139 -6.12 11.54 -8.18
CA SER A 139 -7.36 10.84 -7.85
C SER A 139 -7.47 10.53 -6.37
N ARG A 140 -6.33 10.34 -5.66
CA ARG A 140 -6.29 10.18 -4.21
C ARG A 140 -6.69 11.46 -3.47
N ALA A 141 -6.35 12.62 -4.01
CA ALA A 141 -6.76 13.90 -3.43
C ALA A 141 -8.28 14.11 -3.42
N LYS A 142 -9.02 13.40 -4.28
CA LYS A 142 -10.50 13.43 -4.32
C LYS A 142 -11.16 12.49 -3.32
N GLU A 143 -10.45 11.49 -2.80
CA GLU A 143 -10.99 10.56 -1.80
C GLU A 143 -11.08 11.23 -0.43
N ARG A 144 -12.11 10.85 0.33
CA ARG A 144 -12.25 11.20 1.74
C ARG A 144 -11.41 10.27 2.59
N ILE A 145 -11.19 10.61 3.85
CA ILE A 145 -10.55 9.73 4.82
C ILE A 145 -11.44 8.48 5.03
N PHE A 146 -12.76 8.68 5.11
CA PHE A 146 -13.77 7.61 5.11
C PHE A 146 -14.42 7.54 3.71
N SER A 147 -13.87 6.69 2.87
CA SER A 147 -14.28 6.55 1.47
C SER A 147 -15.30 5.43 1.32
N PHE A 148 -16.58 5.82 1.13
CA PHE A 148 -17.70 4.88 1.03
C PHE A 148 -17.68 4.10 -0.28
N ARG A 149 -17.97 2.83 -0.19
CA ARG A 149 -18.05 1.87 -1.30
C ARG A 149 -19.44 1.26 -1.38
N SER A 150 -19.94 1.13 -2.60
CA SER A 150 -21.19 0.40 -2.86
C SER A 150 -21.04 -1.09 -2.58
N ALA A 151 -22.15 -1.83 -2.65
CA ALA A 151 -22.15 -3.29 -2.53
C ALA A 151 -21.28 -4.01 -3.59
N SER A 152 -20.98 -3.35 -4.71
CA SER A 152 -20.02 -3.84 -5.72
C SER A 152 -18.60 -3.32 -5.52
N HIS A 153 -18.28 -2.76 -4.35
CA HIS A 153 -17.01 -2.11 -3.99
C HIS A 153 -16.67 -0.84 -4.78
N GLY A 154 -17.58 -0.37 -5.63
CA GLY A 154 -17.38 0.82 -6.47
C GLY A 154 -17.36 2.11 -5.65
N TRP A 155 -16.51 3.06 -6.05
CA TRP A 155 -16.45 4.40 -5.49
C TRP A 155 -17.15 5.40 -6.39
N ASP A 156 -18.04 6.21 -5.79
CA ASP A 156 -18.69 7.34 -6.46
C ASP A 156 -18.43 8.62 -5.67
N PRO A 157 -17.80 9.66 -6.26
CA PRO A 157 -17.54 10.92 -5.59
C PRO A 157 -18.80 11.65 -5.12
N LYS A 158 -19.96 11.38 -5.75
CA LYS A 158 -21.23 12.02 -5.42
C LYS A 158 -21.87 11.48 -4.14
N THR A 159 -21.53 10.27 -3.75
CA THR A 159 -22.09 9.61 -2.55
C THR A 159 -21.21 9.73 -1.32
N GLN A 160 -20.06 10.44 -1.44
CA GLN A 160 -19.16 10.64 -0.31
C GLN A 160 -19.69 11.67 0.68
N ARG A 161 -19.43 11.44 1.97
CA ARG A 161 -19.88 12.33 3.03
C ARG A 161 -18.85 13.44 3.30
N PRO A 162 -19.28 14.65 3.70
CA PRO A 162 -18.34 15.70 4.11
C PRO A 162 -17.68 15.33 5.45
N GLU A 163 -16.42 15.74 5.62
CA GLU A 163 -15.60 15.53 6.82
C GLU A 163 -15.21 16.86 7.44
N LEU A 164 -16.23 17.67 7.77
CA LEU A 164 -16.03 18.97 8.39
C LEU A 164 -15.54 18.81 9.83
N TRP A 165 -14.54 19.60 10.21
CA TRP A 165 -13.94 19.62 11.56
C TRP A 165 -13.40 18.27 12.03
N ASN A 166 -12.96 17.41 11.11
CA ASN A 166 -12.51 16.03 11.40
C ASN A 166 -13.57 15.18 12.13
N LEU A 167 -14.84 15.45 11.87
CA LEU A 167 -15.94 14.62 12.30
C LEU A 167 -16.24 13.57 11.22
N TYR A 168 -16.18 12.32 11.61
CA TYR A 168 -16.40 11.18 10.70
C TYR A 168 -17.76 10.56 10.98
N ASN A 169 -18.42 10.11 9.93
CA ASN A 169 -19.67 9.37 10.05
C ASN A 169 -19.50 8.05 9.32
N ALA A 170 -19.25 7.00 10.09
CA ALA A 170 -19.00 5.65 9.59
C ALA A 170 -20.26 4.82 9.36
N ARG A 171 -21.47 5.37 9.58
CA ARG A 171 -22.72 4.64 9.38
C ARG A 171 -22.85 4.21 7.92
N ILE A 172 -22.99 2.90 7.70
CA ILE A 172 -23.17 2.30 6.37
C ILE A 172 -24.59 1.75 6.20
N SER A 173 -25.04 1.66 4.95
CA SER A 173 -26.23 0.94 4.56
C SER A 173 -25.90 -0.54 4.30
N LYS A 174 -26.95 -1.38 4.25
CA LYS A 174 -26.75 -2.81 3.98
C LYS A 174 -25.99 -3.04 2.67
N GLY A 175 -24.87 -3.75 2.74
CA GLY A 175 -24.00 -4.09 1.61
C GLY A 175 -22.97 -3.02 1.27
N GLU A 176 -22.99 -1.82 1.87
CA GLU A 176 -21.91 -0.85 1.75
C GLU A 176 -20.71 -1.22 2.63
N SER A 177 -19.55 -0.68 2.31
CA SER A 177 -18.36 -0.75 3.12
C SER A 177 -17.58 0.56 3.06
N ILE A 178 -16.60 0.73 3.94
CA ILE A 178 -15.76 1.93 3.99
C ILE A 178 -14.31 1.54 3.77
N ARG A 179 -13.61 2.27 2.88
CA ARG A 179 -12.15 2.30 2.87
C ARG A 179 -11.70 3.47 3.72
N VAL A 180 -10.82 3.21 4.68
CA VAL A 180 -10.34 4.23 5.60
C VAL A 180 -8.86 4.50 5.37
N PHE A 181 -8.50 5.77 5.28
CA PHE A 181 -7.14 6.21 4.96
C PHE A 181 -6.51 7.02 6.10
N PRO A 182 -5.98 6.38 7.15
CA PRO A 182 -5.39 7.07 8.29
C PRO A 182 -4.21 7.97 7.93
N LEU A 183 -3.51 7.64 6.82
CA LEU A 183 -2.37 8.41 6.31
C LEU A 183 -2.75 9.47 5.27
N SER A 184 -4.03 9.76 5.07
CA SER A 184 -4.52 10.62 3.97
C SER A 184 -3.82 11.98 3.90
N ASN A 185 -3.51 12.59 5.05
CA ASN A 185 -2.89 13.93 5.15
C ASN A 185 -1.36 13.89 5.26
N TRP A 186 -0.74 12.71 5.20
CA TRP A 186 0.71 12.54 5.24
C TRP A 186 1.32 12.73 3.85
N THR A 187 2.52 13.30 3.79
CA THR A 187 3.36 13.27 2.59
C THR A 187 4.26 12.03 2.60
N GLU A 188 4.86 11.68 1.45
CA GLU A 188 5.88 10.63 1.40
C GLU A 188 7.04 10.91 2.36
N LEU A 189 7.45 12.19 2.44
CA LEU A 189 8.51 12.62 3.36
C LEU A 189 8.12 12.44 4.83
N ASP A 190 6.85 12.68 5.19
CA ASP A 190 6.38 12.47 6.56
C ASP A 190 6.42 10.99 6.94
N VAL A 191 6.05 10.09 6.03
CA VAL A 191 6.13 8.64 6.24
C VAL A 191 7.59 8.22 6.49
N TRP A 192 8.54 8.65 5.67
CA TRP A 192 9.95 8.31 5.86
C TRP A 192 10.54 8.87 7.16
N ARG A 193 10.22 10.10 7.53
CA ARG A 193 10.63 10.68 8.81
C ARG A 193 10.01 9.97 10.00
N TYR A 194 8.78 9.49 9.85
CA TYR A 194 8.13 8.71 10.89
C TYR A 194 8.79 7.34 11.06
N ILE A 195 9.09 6.67 9.94
CA ILE A 195 9.82 5.39 9.93
C ILE A 195 11.19 5.55 10.62
N GLU A 196 11.93 6.63 10.32
CA GLU A 196 13.21 6.92 10.96
C GLU A 196 13.06 7.19 12.45
N ARG A 197 12.08 8.01 12.86
CA ARG A 197 11.85 8.39 14.26
C ARG A 197 11.45 7.22 15.15
N GLU A 198 10.63 6.33 14.62
CA GLU A 198 10.03 5.22 15.37
C GLU A 198 10.76 3.88 15.13
N ASP A 199 11.85 3.90 14.36
CA ASP A 199 12.63 2.70 13.96
C ASP A 199 11.76 1.57 13.40
N ILE A 200 10.88 1.92 12.45
CA ILE A 200 9.91 0.99 11.88
C ILE A 200 10.62 0.09 10.84
N PRO A 201 10.54 -1.24 10.96
CA PRO A 201 11.14 -2.14 9.99
C PRO A 201 10.48 -2.01 8.62
N VAL A 202 11.29 -1.88 7.58
CA VAL A 202 10.87 -1.83 6.17
C VAL A 202 11.70 -2.77 5.32
N VAL A 203 11.17 -3.13 4.14
CA VAL A 203 11.87 -4.03 3.21
C VAL A 203 13.19 -3.40 2.77
N ASN A 204 14.26 -4.19 2.76
CA ASN A 204 15.61 -3.76 2.37
C ASN A 204 15.70 -3.24 0.91
N LEU A 205 14.70 -3.54 0.08
CA LEU A 205 14.58 -3.05 -1.29
C LEU A 205 14.43 -1.53 -1.40
N TYR A 206 14.06 -0.85 -0.33
CA TYR A 206 14.02 0.62 -0.30
C TYR A 206 15.42 1.26 -0.24
N PHE A 207 16.43 0.50 0.18
CA PHE A 207 17.82 0.95 0.28
C PHE A 207 18.61 0.56 -0.96
N ALA A 208 19.48 1.46 -1.41
CA ALA A 208 20.36 1.20 -2.54
C ALA A 208 21.34 0.06 -2.23
N ALA A 209 21.41 -0.90 -3.13
CA ALA A 209 22.35 -2.02 -3.08
C ALA A 209 22.61 -2.55 -4.49
N PRO A 210 23.75 -3.23 -4.71
CA PRO A 210 24.00 -3.97 -5.95
C PRO A 210 22.94 -5.06 -6.13
N ARG A 211 22.29 -5.09 -7.31
CA ARG A 211 21.25 -6.06 -7.65
C ARG A 211 21.34 -6.47 -9.11
N PRO A 212 21.04 -7.74 -9.45
CA PRO A 212 20.94 -8.18 -10.84
C PRO A 212 19.73 -7.53 -11.51
N THR A 213 19.93 -6.85 -12.62
CA THR A 213 18.87 -6.10 -13.31
C THR A 213 18.96 -6.27 -14.81
N VAL A 214 17.82 -6.09 -15.48
CA VAL A 214 17.70 -5.94 -16.92
C VAL A 214 16.97 -4.64 -17.25
N MET A 215 17.17 -4.12 -18.47
CA MET A 215 16.47 -2.94 -18.97
C MET A 215 15.36 -3.40 -19.93
N ARG A 216 14.10 -3.09 -19.63
CA ARG A 216 12.96 -3.33 -20.53
C ARG A 216 12.03 -2.13 -20.56
N ASP A 217 11.68 -1.68 -21.74
CA ASP A 217 10.78 -0.54 -21.97
C ASP A 217 11.18 0.72 -21.18
N GLY A 218 12.50 0.97 -21.07
CA GLY A 218 13.03 2.12 -20.31
C GLY A 218 12.99 1.96 -18.79
N MET A 219 12.56 0.81 -18.27
CA MET A 219 12.54 0.51 -16.84
C MET A 219 13.71 -0.40 -16.45
N ILE A 220 14.27 -0.15 -15.27
CA ILE A 220 15.22 -1.06 -14.61
C ILE A 220 14.41 -2.10 -13.85
N LEU A 221 14.43 -3.34 -14.30
CA LEU A 221 13.74 -4.46 -13.64
C LEU A 221 14.74 -5.33 -12.90
N MET A 222 14.51 -5.60 -11.63
CA MET A 222 15.34 -6.49 -10.84
C MET A 222 14.97 -7.94 -11.16
N VAL A 223 15.97 -8.78 -11.38
CA VAL A 223 15.83 -10.24 -11.51
C VAL A 223 15.90 -10.85 -10.11
N ASP A 224 14.74 -11.16 -9.54
CA ASP A 224 14.64 -11.64 -8.15
C ASP A 224 14.65 -13.17 -8.05
N ASP A 225 14.09 -13.86 -9.05
CA ASP A 225 14.04 -15.32 -9.07
C ASP A 225 14.03 -15.89 -10.51
N GLU A 226 14.03 -17.22 -10.59
CA GLU A 226 14.09 -18.00 -11.85
C GLU A 226 12.85 -17.85 -12.74
N ARG A 227 11.77 -17.30 -12.25
CA ARG A 227 10.54 -17.05 -13.02
C ARG A 227 10.67 -15.87 -13.98
N PHE A 228 11.75 -15.06 -13.83
CA PHE A 228 12.00 -13.93 -14.74
C PHE A 228 12.50 -14.44 -16.09
N PRO A 229 11.74 -14.26 -17.20
CA PRO A 229 12.17 -14.71 -18.52
C PRO A 229 13.30 -13.80 -19.02
N LEU A 230 14.51 -14.33 -19.07
CA LEU A 230 15.69 -13.58 -19.52
C LEU A 230 15.80 -13.51 -21.04
N ASP A 231 15.19 -14.47 -21.77
CA ASP A 231 15.16 -14.50 -23.25
C ASP A 231 16.56 -14.33 -23.90
N GLY A 232 17.59 -14.87 -23.23
CA GLY A 232 18.99 -14.75 -23.65
C GLY A 232 19.71 -13.50 -23.16
N GLU A 233 19.04 -12.59 -22.44
CA GLU A 233 19.68 -11.44 -21.80
C GLU A 233 20.51 -11.88 -20.59
N ALA A 234 21.68 -11.27 -20.39
CA ALA A 234 22.46 -11.44 -19.18
C ALA A 234 22.11 -10.30 -18.20
N PRO A 235 21.71 -10.60 -16.95
CA PRO A 235 21.50 -9.56 -15.95
C PRO A 235 22.79 -8.77 -15.69
N VAL A 236 22.66 -7.47 -15.55
CA VAL A 236 23.75 -6.56 -15.19
C VAL A 236 23.57 -6.11 -13.76
N GLU A 237 24.64 -6.19 -12.97
CA GLU A 237 24.60 -5.67 -11.60
C GLU A 237 24.59 -4.13 -11.63
N ARG A 238 23.56 -3.54 -11.00
CA ARG A 238 23.42 -2.09 -10.81
C ARG A 238 23.12 -1.77 -9.35
N THR A 239 23.63 -0.65 -8.86
CA THR A 239 23.26 -0.13 -7.53
C THR A 239 21.92 0.58 -7.63
N VAL A 240 20.87 -0.08 -7.20
CA VAL A 240 19.48 0.36 -7.33
C VAL A 240 18.69 0.24 -6.05
N ARG A 241 17.63 1.03 -5.93
CA ARG A 241 16.59 0.92 -4.90
C ARG A 241 15.20 1.06 -5.52
N PHE A 242 14.19 0.74 -4.72
CA PHE A 242 12.79 0.97 -5.09
C PHE A 242 12.24 2.17 -4.31
N ARG A 243 11.46 3.03 -4.95
CA ARG A 243 10.69 4.10 -4.27
C ARG A 243 9.35 3.58 -3.77
N THR A 244 8.76 2.67 -4.51
CA THR A 244 7.52 1.98 -4.15
C THR A 244 7.68 0.50 -4.41
N LEU A 245 6.99 -0.33 -3.64
CA LEU A 245 6.97 -1.78 -3.83
C LEU A 245 5.58 -2.22 -4.31
N GLY A 246 5.58 -3.00 -5.36
CA GLY A 246 4.40 -3.56 -5.97
C GLY A 246 4.57 -5.04 -6.30
N CYS A 247 3.98 -5.48 -7.41
CA CYS A 247 4.26 -6.80 -7.94
C CYS A 247 5.60 -6.78 -8.68
N TYR A 248 6.40 -7.77 -8.42
CA TYR A 248 7.51 -8.20 -9.24
C TYR A 248 6.97 -8.81 -10.54
N PRO A 249 7.37 -8.51 -11.71
CA PRO A 249 8.34 -7.53 -12.20
C PRO A 249 7.70 -6.19 -12.68
N LEU A 250 6.48 -5.87 -12.30
CA LEU A 250 5.77 -4.67 -12.74
C LEU A 250 6.21 -3.39 -12.00
N THR A 251 7.25 -3.50 -11.18
CA THR A 251 7.80 -2.39 -10.41
C THR A 251 9.23 -2.13 -10.82
N GLY A 252 9.49 -0.98 -11.42
CA GLY A 252 10.82 -0.55 -11.80
C GLY A 252 11.63 -0.06 -10.60
N ALA A 253 12.93 -0.34 -10.62
CA ALA A 253 13.91 0.23 -9.72
C ALA A 253 14.49 1.55 -10.27
N VAL A 254 15.18 2.30 -9.42
CA VAL A 254 15.91 3.51 -9.80
C VAL A 254 17.37 3.40 -9.35
N GLU A 255 18.30 3.86 -10.16
CA GLU A 255 19.69 3.99 -9.73
C GLU A 255 19.78 5.04 -8.61
N SER A 256 20.46 4.69 -7.54
CA SER A 256 20.59 5.56 -6.37
C SER A 256 21.78 5.13 -5.52
N LYS A 257 22.28 6.05 -4.74
CA LYS A 257 23.30 5.80 -3.69
C LYS A 257 22.69 5.82 -2.29
N ALA A 258 21.40 6.08 -2.15
CA ALA A 258 20.73 6.19 -0.85
C ALA A 258 20.62 4.82 -0.19
N ALA A 259 21.55 4.50 0.68
CA ALA A 259 21.68 3.22 1.38
C ALA A 259 21.19 3.26 2.83
N SER A 260 20.76 4.41 3.33
CA SER A 260 20.23 4.62 4.67
C SER A 260 18.93 5.43 4.65
N LEU A 261 18.18 5.43 5.75
CA LEU A 261 16.97 6.28 5.92
C LEU A 261 17.33 7.77 5.77
N ALA A 262 18.44 8.20 6.33
CA ALA A 262 18.90 9.58 6.21
C ALA A 262 19.16 9.97 4.74
N ASP A 263 19.77 9.09 3.96
CA ASP A 263 20.01 9.32 2.53
C ASP A 263 18.69 9.39 1.75
N ILE A 264 17.75 8.48 2.03
CA ILE A 264 16.40 8.49 1.41
C ILE A 264 15.69 9.81 1.71
N ILE A 265 15.72 10.28 2.96
CA ILE A 265 15.11 11.55 3.37
C ILE A 265 15.78 12.74 2.67
N ALA A 266 17.11 12.71 2.51
CA ALA A 266 17.85 13.74 1.78
C ALA A 266 17.46 13.75 0.29
N ASP A 267 17.41 12.60 -0.37
CA ASP A 267 16.95 12.44 -1.76
C ASP A 267 15.52 12.97 -1.95
N MET A 268 14.63 12.65 -1.00
CA MET A 268 13.24 13.12 -1.05
C MET A 268 13.10 14.63 -0.98
N ARG A 269 13.93 15.31 -0.18
CA ARG A 269 13.95 16.78 -0.10
C ARG A 269 14.46 17.43 -1.40
N ALA A 270 15.34 16.75 -2.12
CA ALA A 270 15.89 17.24 -3.39
C ALA A 270 15.00 16.91 -4.60
N SER A 271 14.11 15.92 -4.47
CA SER A 271 13.28 15.43 -5.57
C SER A 271 11.97 16.22 -5.69
N THR A 272 11.63 16.60 -6.93
CA THR A 272 10.31 17.19 -7.29
C THR A 272 9.38 16.17 -7.97
N SER A 273 9.83 14.93 -8.16
CA SER A 273 9.10 13.90 -8.88
C SER A 273 8.21 13.03 -7.95
N SER A 274 7.02 12.65 -8.44
CA SER A 274 6.13 11.73 -7.73
C SER A 274 6.77 10.36 -7.50
N GLU A 275 6.47 9.72 -6.37
CA GLU A 275 6.94 8.36 -6.03
C GLU A 275 6.45 7.29 -7.01
N ARG A 276 5.35 7.54 -7.71
CA ARG A 276 4.74 6.61 -8.66
C ARG A 276 5.39 6.61 -10.05
N GLN A 277 6.30 7.53 -10.33
CA GLN A 277 7.10 7.48 -11.55
C GLN A 277 7.91 6.17 -11.58
N GLY A 278 7.71 5.36 -12.62
CA GLY A 278 8.37 4.06 -12.79
C GLY A 278 7.50 2.84 -12.53
N ARG A 279 6.21 3.01 -12.21
CA ARG A 279 5.25 1.89 -12.24
C ARG A 279 4.69 1.71 -13.64
N ALA A 280 4.78 0.50 -14.20
CA ALA A 280 4.22 0.19 -15.52
C ALA A 280 2.72 0.55 -15.64
N ILE A 281 1.97 0.41 -14.55
CA ILE A 281 0.54 0.70 -14.50
C ILE A 281 0.19 2.21 -14.57
N ASP A 282 1.14 3.09 -14.28
CA ASP A 282 0.90 4.55 -14.24
C ASP A 282 1.17 5.23 -15.60
N HIS A 283 1.62 4.47 -16.61
CA HIS A 283 1.69 4.92 -18.00
C HIS A 283 0.34 4.96 -18.71
N ASP A 284 -0.73 4.53 -18.04
CA ASP A 284 -2.10 4.60 -18.55
C ASP A 284 -2.58 6.07 -18.70
N SER A 285 -3.55 6.26 -19.58
CA SER A 285 -4.15 7.57 -19.90
C SER A 285 -4.67 8.32 -18.68
N ALA A 286 -4.71 9.66 -18.74
CA ALA A 286 -5.26 10.51 -17.68
C ALA A 286 -6.66 10.03 -17.26
N GLY A 287 -6.87 9.79 -15.96
CA GLY A 287 -8.14 9.29 -15.40
C GLY A 287 -8.25 7.77 -15.29
N SER A 288 -7.24 6.98 -15.70
CA SER A 288 -7.25 5.51 -15.58
C SER A 288 -7.46 5.06 -14.13
N MET A 289 -6.80 5.69 -13.17
CA MET A 289 -6.94 5.37 -11.74
C MET A 289 -8.33 5.70 -11.19
N GLU A 290 -8.99 6.76 -11.68
CA GLU A 290 -10.36 7.08 -11.28
C GLU A 290 -11.36 6.02 -11.80
N ARG A 291 -11.14 5.51 -13.01
CA ARG A 291 -11.93 4.38 -13.55
C ARG A 291 -11.73 3.11 -12.72
N LYS A 292 -10.48 2.75 -12.42
CA LYS A 292 -10.16 1.58 -11.58
C LYS A 292 -10.79 1.64 -10.19
N LYS A 293 -10.91 2.82 -9.57
CA LYS A 293 -11.64 2.99 -8.30
C LYS A 293 -13.14 2.72 -8.44
N LYS A 294 -13.76 3.13 -9.55
CA LYS A 294 -15.17 2.81 -9.82
C LYS A 294 -15.40 1.31 -9.96
N GLU A 295 -14.39 0.57 -10.41
CA GLU A 295 -14.37 -0.90 -10.52
C GLU A 295 -14.02 -1.61 -9.20
N GLY A 296 -13.71 -0.85 -8.15
CA GLY A 296 -13.37 -1.39 -6.81
C GLY A 296 -11.88 -1.53 -6.52
N TYR A 297 -11.00 -0.98 -7.35
CA TYR A 297 -9.57 -0.92 -7.05
C TYR A 297 -9.31 -0.07 -5.79
N PHE A 298 -8.30 -0.50 -5.04
CA PHE A 298 -7.88 0.17 -3.80
C PHE A 298 -6.79 1.21 -4.05
#